data_aa0b928d8fc1eca4d5f1df72bee49c39
#
_entry.id   aa0b928d8fc1eca4d5f1df72bee49c39
#
_cell.length_a   1.000
_cell.length_b   1.000
_cell.length_c   1.000
_cell.angle_alpha   90.00
_cell.angle_beta   90.00
_cell.angle_gamma   90.00
#
_symmetry.space_group_name_H-M   'P 1'
#
loop_
_entity.id
_entity.type
_entity.pdbx_description
1 polymer ?
#
loop_
_entity_poly.entity_id
_entity_poly.type
_entity_poly.pdbx_seq_one_letter_code
_entity_poly.pdbx_strand_id
1 'polypeptide(L)'
;MKRLSMLASLLMVLCLQMAAQTWEEVKVGDGKGHWHSQTSVPDPNFQIYLCFGQSNMEGNAAIEAQDKKGVNPRFMAMYTLDNAQAGWTMGLWHTAVPPQARPGTRLSVVDYFGRKMVENLPEEVKVGTITVAVGGASIDLFDKDKYQEYLQSAEVADWLRNYAKEYGGNPYARLIELAKMAQQKGVIKGILLHQGETNNCDPTWPSKVKKIYENILADLGLDAKNVPLLVGELGQKDQGAACWGHNAIIDNIAATIPTAHVVSSKDCPLQSDRLHFTAEGYRMFGKRYADVMLELLGVVPVENRNYYIRYESTAGENLWDRQAIYTLPKALEKDAKYTLTMKVRTSADCAELAFWPIWNASNNKNQWGGSDDVQYLAAYPVEAGDWKTLTWNFTANFTLDTFQFVFGKYGGTLDIDDLVLVKDGTSENLIANADFSARNIQGWSTNWNGPSFYLANDAYASTGIEKPAVATMMKSADKAYYTLQGVKVLRPTKGIYIHGGKKIVIK
;
A
#
# COMPACT_ATOMS: atom_id res chain seq x y z
N MET A 1 29.28 41.52 -21.25
CA MET A 1 28.59 40.28 -21.63
C MET A 1 29.23 38.98 -21.09
N LYS A 2 30.53 38.86 -20.86
CA LYS A 2 31.14 37.61 -20.32
C LYS A 2 30.94 37.35 -18.82
N ARG A 3 30.53 38.32 -17.99
CA ARG A 3 30.26 38.13 -16.56
C ARG A 3 28.82 37.68 -16.22
N LEU A 4 27.83 37.92 -17.10
CA LEU A 4 26.47 37.45 -16.90
C LEU A 4 26.31 35.96 -17.26
N SER A 5 27.09 35.43 -18.22
CA SER A 5 27.02 34.02 -18.60
C SER A 5 27.60 33.06 -17.52
N MET A 6 28.56 33.55 -16.74
CA MET A 6 29.20 32.77 -15.69
C MET A 6 28.30 32.63 -14.42
N LEU A 7 27.50 33.66 -14.12
CA LEU A 7 26.50 33.59 -13.02
C LEU A 7 25.32 32.67 -13.36
N ALA A 8 24.88 32.68 -14.63
CA ALA A 8 23.78 31.81 -15.06
C ALA A 8 24.20 30.32 -15.05
N SER A 9 25.45 30.01 -15.43
CA SER A 9 25.99 28.66 -15.38
C SER A 9 26.21 28.17 -13.94
N LEU A 10 26.60 29.04 -13.01
CA LEU A 10 26.76 28.69 -11.61
C LEU A 10 25.41 28.48 -10.91
N LEU A 11 24.36 29.24 -11.25
CA LEU A 11 23.00 29.00 -10.74
C LEU A 11 22.39 27.70 -11.31
N MET A 12 22.66 27.35 -12.57
CA MET A 12 22.18 26.13 -13.19
C MET A 12 22.82 24.87 -12.59
N VAL A 13 24.12 24.95 -12.22
CA VAL A 13 24.83 23.86 -11.53
C VAL A 13 24.32 23.69 -10.09
N LEU A 14 24.00 24.79 -9.38
CA LEU A 14 23.38 24.71 -8.05
C LEU A 14 21.94 24.14 -8.09
N CYS A 15 21.17 24.44 -9.13
CA CYS A 15 19.81 23.86 -9.29
C CYS A 15 19.83 22.37 -9.66
N LEU A 16 20.86 21.90 -10.37
CA LEU A 16 21.00 20.48 -10.72
C LEU A 16 21.52 19.62 -9.54
N GLN A 17 22.20 20.22 -8.56
CA GLN A 17 22.60 19.51 -7.35
C GLN A 17 21.45 19.35 -6.33
N MET A 18 20.34 20.05 -6.46
CA MET A 18 19.17 19.90 -5.59
C MET A 18 18.16 18.82 -6.06
N ALA A 19 18.37 18.22 -7.23
CA ALA A 19 17.44 17.25 -7.83
C ALA A 19 17.83 15.77 -7.69
N ALA A 20 18.95 15.48 -7.01
CA ALA A 20 19.43 14.11 -6.80
C ALA A 20 19.93 13.93 -5.36
N GLN A 21 19.06 14.13 -4.37
CA GLN A 21 19.32 13.55 -3.05
C GLN A 21 18.87 12.11 -3.07
N THR A 22 19.74 11.25 -3.61
CA THR A 22 19.75 9.82 -3.27
C THR A 22 19.80 9.69 -1.75
N TRP A 23 19.08 8.73 -1.23
CA TRP A 23 19.12 8.31 0.17
C TRP A 23 20.55 7.93 0.52
N GLU A 24 21.34 8.86 1.05
CA GLU A 24 22.57 8.49 1.72
C GLU A 24 22.20 7.77 3.02
N GLU A 25 22.78 6.60 3.22
CA GLU A 25 22.75 5.90 4.52
C GLU A 25 23.02 6.93 5.61
N VAL A 26 22.06 7.07 6.52
CA VAL A 26 22.26 7.89 7.71
C VAL A 26 23.35 7.21 8.51
N LYS A 27 24.59 7.66 8.39
CA LYS A 27 25.65 7.27 9.30
C LYS A 27 25.19 7.62 10.70
N VAL A 28 25.07 6.57 11.51
CA VAL A 28 24.72 6.69 12.92
C VAL A 28 25.59 7.74 13.56
N GLY A 29 24.97 8.64 14.29
CA GLY A 29 25.69 9.52 15.20
C GLY A 29 26.49 8.67 16.19
N ASP A 30 27.40 9.31 16.89
CA ASP A 30 28.41 8.81 17.82
C ASP A 30 27.95 7.91 18.97
N GLY A 31 26.86 7.16 18.79
CA GLY A 31 26.25 6.29 19.81
C GLY A 31 25.60 7.05 20.98
N LYS A 32 25.50 8.38 20.89
CA LYS A 32 24.90 9.22 21.94
C LYS A 32 23.56 9.84 21.56
N GLY A 33 22.89 9.30 20.53
CA GLY A 33 21.53 9.73 20.17
C GLY A 33 21.43 11.12 19.53
N HIS A 34 22.52 11.68 19.04
CA HIS A 34 22.49 12.97 18.35
C HIS A 34 22.24 12.76 16.86
N TRP A 35 21.03 13.05 16.44
CA TRP A 35 20.64 13.09 15.04
C TRP A 35 20.98 14.43 14.45
N HIS A 36 21.95 14.48 13.53
CA HIS A 36 22.14 15.66 12.72
C HIS A 36 21.00 15.75 11.72
N SER A 37 20.02 16.59 12.04
CA SER A 37 18.88 16.86 11.20
C SER A 37 19.33 17.60 9.97
N GLN A 38 19.52 16.90 8.86
CA GLN A 38 19.24 17.54 7.58
C GLN A 38 17.72 17.63 7.47
N THR A 39 17.21 18.82 7.25
CA THR A 39 15.80 19.17 7.15
C THR A 39 15.17 18.59 5.90
N SER A 40 14.99 17.28 5.83
CA SER A 40 14.15 16.66 4.81
C SER A 40 12.71 16.65 5.33
N VAL A 41 11.78 17.13 4.52
CA VAL A 41 10.35 16.93 4.75
C VAL A 41 10.13 15.41 4.83
N PRO A 42 9.39 14.90 5.84
CA PRO A 42 9.08 13.48 5.91
C PRO A 42 8.45 13.00 4.61
N ASP A 43 8.90 11.84 4.10
CA ASP A 43 8.37 11.23 2.90
C ASP A 43 6.91 10.79 3.15
N PRO A 44 5.90 11.36 2.51
CA PRO A 44 4.50 10.97 2.70
C PRO A 44 4.22 9.55 2.24
N ASN A 45 5.07 8.99 1.37
CA ASN A 45 4.99 7.63 0.88
C ASN A 45 5.71 6.62 1.78
N PHE A 46 6.39 7.06 2.83
CA PHE A 46 6.91 6.16 3.85
C PHE A 46 5.91 6.06 5.01
N GLN A 47 5.04 5.06 4.94
CA GLN A 47 4.01 4.77 5.94
C GLN A 47 4.59 3.96 7.10
N ILE A 48 4.47 4.47 8.32
CA ILE A 48 5.05 3.90 9.52
C ILE A 48 3.95 3.39 10.45
N TYR A 49 4.16 2.21 11.01
CA TYR A 49 3.24 1.55 11.93
C TYR A 49 3.95 1.24 13.25
N LEU A 50 3.34 1.66 14.35
CA LEU A 50 3.83 1.38 15.69
C LEU A 50 3.19 0.07 16.16
N CYS A 51 4.00 -0.86 16.67
CA CYS A 51 3.54 -2.18 17.10
C CYS A 51 3.94 -2.38 18.56
N PHE A 52 2.96 -2.65 19.45
CA PHE A 52 3.25 -2.88 20.87
C PHE A 52 2.35 -3.97 21.46
N GLY A 53 2.78 -4.54 22.56
CA GLY A 53 2.03 -5.60 23.23
C GLY A 53 2.90 -6.60 23.96
N GLN A 54 2.44 -7.86 24.02
CA GLN A 54 3.17 -8.94 24.70
C GLN A 54 3.69 -10.01 23.73
N SER A 55 3.84 -11.25 24.15
CA SER A 55 4.55 -12.32 23.42
C SER A 55 4.04 -12.57 22.00
N ASN A 56 2.73 -12.48 21.74
CA ASN A 56 2.17 -12.65 20.41
C ASN A 56 2.45 -11.44 19.48
N MET A 57 2.73 -10.26 20.01
CA MET A 57 3.27 -9.13 19.24
C MET A 57 4.80 -9.22 19.12
N GLU A 58 5.48 -9.65 20.18
CA GLU A 58 6.94 -9.81 20.23
C GLU A 58 7.45 -10.84 19.24
N GLY A 59 6.71 -11.95 19.07
CA GLY A 59 7.03 -13.09 18.23
C GLY A 59 7.46 -14.34 19.01
N ASN A 60 6.71 -15.43 18.86
CA ASN A 60 6.93 -16.66 19.62
C ASN A 60 7.08 -17.94 18.77
N ALA A 61 6.73 -17.93 17.48
CA ALA A 61 6.90 -19.10 16.63
C ALA A 61 8.28 -19.15 15.96
N ALA A 62 8.74 -20.35 15.64
CA ALA A 62 9.99 -20.53 14.91
C ALA A 62 9.99 -19.75 13.58
N ILE A 63 11.10 -19.07 13.31
CA ILE A 63 11.32 -18.40 12.03
C ILE A 63 11.79 -19.46 11.03
N GLU A 64 10.99 -19.71 10.01
CA GLU A 64 11.28 -20.69 8.98
C GLU A 64 12.05 -20.07 7.79
N ALA A 65 12.54 -20.92 6.88
CA ALA A 65 13.31 -20.46 5.72
C ALA A 65 12.54 -19.49 4.81
N GLN A 66 11.23 -19.69 4.67
CA GLN A 66 10.36 -18.81 3.90
C GLN A 66 10.21 -17.42 4.51
N ASP A 67 10.29 -17.29 5.84
CA ASP A 67 10.15 -16.02 6.54
C ASP A 67 11.38 -15.11 6.36
N LYS A 68 12.53 -15.72 6.07
CA LYS A 68 13.80 -15.01 5.84
C LYS A 68 14.03 -14.60 4.40
N LYS A 69 13.21 -15.13 3.45
CA LYS A 69 13.38 -14.90 2.01
C LYS A 69 12.24 -14.03 1.45
N GLY A 70 12.51 -13.40 0.31
CA GLY A 70 11.50 -12.68 -0.45
C GLY A 70 10.89 -11.48 0.30
N VAL A 71 11.59 -10.93 1.31
CA VAL A 71 11.13 -9.66 1.93
C VAL A 71 11.34 -8.55 0.93
N ASN A 72 10.25 -7.88 0.56
CA ASN A 72 10.33 -6.73 -0.33
C ASN A 72 11.14 -5.61 0.35
N PRO A 73 12.15 -5.00 -0.32
CA PRO A 73 12.95 -3.93 0.28
C PRO A 73 12.15 -2.68 0.66
N ARG A 74 10.92 -2.52 0.15
CA ARG A 74 9.99 -1.48 0.59
C ARG A 74 9.39 -1.75 1.97
N PHE A 75 9.45 -3.00 2.48
CA PHE A 75 9.07 -3.32 3.84
C PHE A 75 10.31 -3.24 4.74
N MET A 76 10.29 -2.28 5.65
CA MET A 76 11.40 -1.94 6.54
C MET A 76 10.98 -2.11 8.01
N ALA A 77 11.92 -2.45 8.84
CA ALA A 77 11.77 -2.43 10.31
C ALA A 77 12.85 -1.56 10.92
N MET A 78 12.56 -0.95 12.07
CA MET A 78 13.54 -0.18 12.82
C MET A 78 14.10 -1.02 13.97
N TYR A 79 15.42 -1.05 14.10
CA TYR A 79 16.02 -1.67 15.28
C TYR A 79 15.64 -0.92 16.55
N THR A 80 15.09 -1.63 17.51
CA THR A 80 14.48 -1.03 18.72
C THR A 80 15.47 -0.86 19.87
N LEU A 81 16.66 -1.40 19.74
CA LEU A 81 17.73 -1.34 20.75
C LEU A 81 19.10 -1.56 20.11
N ASP A 82 20.16 -1.22 20.86
CA ASP A 82 21.52 -1.55 20.47
C ASP A 82 21.87 -2.97 20.93
N ASN A 83 22.39 -3.78 20.00
CA ASN A 83 22.93 -5.10 20.29
C ASN A 83 24.08 -5.43 19.34
N ALA A 84 25.32 -5.23 19.81
CA ALA A 84 26.50 -5.43 18.99
C ALA A 84 26.66 -6.89 18.49
N GLN A 85 26.24 -7.87 19.29
CA GLN A 85 26.33 -9.28 18.91
C GLN A 85 25.39 -9.63 17.75
N ALA A 86 24.21 -9.03 17.70
CA ALA A 86 23.25 -9.18 16.61
C ALA A 86 23.49 -8.18 15.47
N GLY A 87 24.42 -7.25 15.60
CA GLY A 87 24.67 -6.19 14.64
C GLY A 87 23.54 -5.13 14.59
N TRP A 88 22.78 -4.99 15.68
CA TRP A 88 21.69 -4.02 15.77
C TRP A 88 22.20 -2.67 16.29
N THR A 89 21.76 -1.62 15.63
CA THR A 89 21.94 -0.25 16.09
C THR A 89 20.56 0.41 16.17
N MET A 90 20.18 0.85 17.37
CA MET A 90 18.88 1.46 17.64
C MET A 90 18.57 2.62 16.68
N GLY A 91 17.35 2.64 16.18
CA GLY A 91 16.87 3.70 15.29
C GLY A 91 17.26 3.54 13.81
N LEU A 92 18.10 2.56 13.45
CA LEU A 92 18.37 2.28 12.05
C LEU A 92 17.24 1.47 11.41
N TRP A 93 16.89 1.86 10.19
CA TRP A 93 15.99 1.11 9.33
C TRP A 93 16.74 0.02 8.56
N HIS A 94 16.13 -1.16 8.47
CA HIS A 94 16.63 -2.28 7.69
C HIS A 94 15.47 -2.97 6.97
N THR A 95 15.76 -3.81 5.95
CA THR A 95 14.74 -4.69 5.37
C THR A 95 14.19 -5.60 6.46
N ALA A 96 12.87 -5.66 6.60
CA ALA A 96 12.16 -6.28 7.72
C ALA A 96 12.24 -7.82 7.71
N VAL A 97 13.44 -8.35 7.89
CA VAL A 97 13.66 -9.80 8.10
C VAL A 97 13.48 -10.08 9.59
N PRO A 98 12.68 -11.09 10.00
CA PRO A 98 12.52 -11.42 11.41
C PRO A 98 13.82 -11.85 12.09
N PRO A 99 13.98 -11.60 13.41
CA PRO A 99 13.00 -11.03 14.33
C PRO A 99 12.92 -9.49 14.25
N GLN A 100 11.77 -8.90 14.62
CA GLN A 100 11.57 -7.44 14.52
C GLN A 100 11.52 -6.71 15.86
N ALA A 101 11.20 -7.39 16.96
CA ALA A 101 11.07 -6.74 18.27
C ALA A 101 12.42 -6.54 18.96
N ARG A 102 13.16 -7.61 19.20
CA ARG A 102 14.52 -7.62 19.79
C ARG A 102 15.25 -8.91 19.41
N PRO A 103 16.58 -8.96 19.50
CA PRO A 103 17.34 -10.19 19.28
C PRO A 103 16.84 -11.33 20.18
N GLY A 104 16.72 -12.54 19.61
CA GLY A 104 16.22 -13.70 20.33
C GLY A 104 14.70 -13.87 20.34
N THR A 105 13.93 -12.87 19.90
CA THR A 105 12.50 -13.06 19.59
C THR A 105 12.32 -13.83 18.28
N ARG A 106 11.08 -14.14 17.94
CA ARG A 106 10.77 -15.08 16.86
C ARG A 106 9.82 -14.44 15.84
N LEU A 107 9.16 -15.27 15.02
CA LEU A 107 8.16 -14.81 14.06
C LEU A 107 6.94 -14.23 14.77
N SER A 108 6.45 -13.09 14.30
CA SER A 108 5.30 -12.37 14.84
C SER A 108 4.28 -12.02 13.76
N VAL A 109 3.14 -11.45 14.16
CA VAL A 109 2.12 -10.91 13.24
C VAL A 109 2.67 -9.78 12.37
N VAL A 110 3.64 -9.02 12.87
CA VAL A 110 4.20 -7.85 12.18
C VAL A 110 4.89 -8.24 10.87
N ASP A 111 5.52 -9.43 10.83
CA ASP A 111 6.26 -9.90 9.65
C ASP A 111 5.36 -10.03 8.40
N TYR A 112 4.16 -10.55 8.56
CA TYR A 112 3.23 -10.74 7.44
C TYR A 112 2.22 -9.60 7.28
N PHE A 113 2.07 -8.74 8.29
CA PHE A 113 1.43 -7.45 8.14
C PHE A 113 2.16 -6.60 7.08
N GLY A 114 3.43 -6.32 7.29
CA GLY A 114 4.17 -5.45 6.40
C GLY A 114 4.38 -6.05 5.00
N ARG A 115 4.57 -7.37 4.88
CA ARG A 115 4.64 -8.06 3.58
C ARG A 115 3.37 -7.85 2.77
N LYS A 116 2.18 -8.08 3.36
CA LYS A 116 0.92 -7.89 2.68
C LYS A 116 0.64 -6.42 2.38
N MET A 117 1.02 -5.49 3.27
CA MET A 117 0.90 -4.07 3.01
C MET A 117 1.66 -3.65 1.75
N VAL A 118 2.96 -3.98 1.63
CA VAL A 118 3.75 -3.59 0.45
C VAL A 118 3.35 -4.31 -0.84
N GLU A 119 2.75 -5.50 -0.74
CA GLU A 119 2.19 -6.22 -1.88
C GLU A 119 0.99 -5.47 -2.48
N ASN A 120 0.22 -4.79 -1.63
CA ASN A 120 -1.06 -4.17 -2.00
C ASN A 120 -0.97 -2.65 -2.19
N LEU A 121 0.03 -1.99 -1.65
CA LEU A 121 0.26 -0.55 -1.81
C LEU A 121 1.03 -0.25 -3.10
N PRO A 122 0.85 0.96 -3.68
CA PRO A 122 1.62 1.42 -4.84
C PRO A 122 3.13 1.24 -4.68
N GLU A 123 3.86 1.10 -5.80
CA GLU A 123 5.30 0.80 -5.78
C GLU A 123 6.15 1.90 -5.12
N GLU A 124 5.70 3.14 -5.17
CA GLU A 124 6.35 4.27 -4.51
C GLU A 124 6.17 4.26 -2.98
N VAL A 125 5.21 3.50 -2.44
CA VAL A 125 4.93 3.45 -1.01
C VAL A 125 5.83 2.44 -0.30
N LYS A 126 6.52 2.90 0.75
CA LYS A 126 7.27 2.08 1.69
C LYS A 126 6.46 1.88 2.96
N VAL A 127 6.66 0.74 3.60
CA VAL A 127 6.05 0.40 4.90
C VAL A 127 7.16 0.20 5.92
N GLY A 128 7.07 0.91 7.03
CA GLY A 128 8.00 0.77 8.16
C GLY A 128 7.29 0.30 9.41
N THR A 129 7.90 -0.58 10.17
CA THR A 129 7.39 -1.04 11.47
C THR A 129 8.36 -0.74 12.59
N ILE A 130 7.82 -0.39 13.77
CA ILE A 130 8.57 -0.23 15.02
C ILE A 130 7.89 -1.11 16.05
N THR A 131 8.56 -2.21 16.45
CA THR A 131 7.95 -3.23 17.32
C THR A 131 8.59 -3.21 18.69
N VAL A 132 7.91 -2.65 19.67
CA VAL A 132 8.30 -2.67 21.09
C VAL A 132 7.29 -3.51 21.86
N ALA A 133 7.67 -4.75 22.16
CA ALA A 133 6.82 -5.72 22.84
C ALA A 133 7.60 -6.50 23.88
N VAL A 134 6.93 -6.92 24.97
CA VAL A 134 7.54 -7.65 26.08
C VAL A 134 6.66 -8.86 26.41
N GLY A 135 7.18 -10.06 26.18
CA GLY A 135 6.48 -11.29 26.49
C GLY A 135 6.00 -11.34 27.95
N GLY A 136 4.77 -11.83 28.17
CA GLY A 136 4.18 -11.95 29.50
C GLY A 136 3.78 -10.64 30.19
N ALA A 137 3.96 -9.49 29.55
CA ALA A 137 3.67 -8.21 30.18
C ALA A 137 2.17 -7.92 30.28
N SER A 138 1.74 -7.39 31.45
CA SER A 138 0.47 -6.67 31.55
C SER A 138 0.52 -5.39 30.71
N ILE A 139 -0.65 -4.91 30.27
CA ILE A 139 -0.79 -3.65 29.55
C ILE A 139 -0.25 -2.46 30.38
N ASP A 140 -0.23 -2.57 31.73
CA ASP A 140 0.28 -1.57 32.64
C ASP A 140 1.77 -1.24 32.44
N LEU A 141 2.54 -2.15 31.80
CA LEU A 141 3.94 -1.90 31.41
C LEU A 141 4.07 -0.76 30.39
N PHE A 142 3.04 -0.53 29.59
CA PHE A 142 3.00 0.53 28.58
C PHE A 142 2.29 1.80 29.07
N ASP A 143 1.76 1.82 30.30
CA ASP A 143 1.25 3.05 30.92
C ASP A 143 2.41 3.86 31.52
N LYS A 144 2.66 5.06 30.96
CA LYS A 144 3.78 5.93 31.42
C LYS A 144 3.73 6.32 32.89
N ASP A 145 2.54 6.23 33.53
CA ASP A 145 2.35 6.54 34.93
C ASP A 145 2.37 5.29 35.83
N LYS A 146 2.24 4.07 35.23
CA LYS A 146 2.07 2.82 35.99
C LYS A 146 3.21 1.81 35.82
N TYR A 147 4.04 1.93 34.79
CA TYR A 147 5.06 0.94 34.46
C TYR A 147 6.04 0.68 35.61
N GLN A 148 6.40 1.70 36.39
CA GLN A 148 7.34 1.54 37.51
C GLN A 148 6.72 0.73 38.65
N GLU A 149 5.48 1.08 39.04
CA GLU A 149 4.71 0.33 40.04
C GLU A 149 4.56 -1.15 39.60
N TYR A 150 4.18 -1.36 38.33
CA TYR A 150 4.08 -2.68 37.77
C TYR A 150 5.40 -3.47 37.86
N LEU A 151 6.52 -2.91 37.41
CA LEU A 151 7.83 -3.57 37.44
C LEU A 151 8.35 -3.83 38.87
N GLN A 152 7.91 -3.07 39.87
CA GLN A 152 8.26 -3.26 41.27
C GLN A 152 7.38 -4.30 41.97
N SER A 153 6.24 -4.68 41.38
CA SER A 153 5.34 -5.67 41.97
C SER A 153 6.07 -7.02 42.15
N ALA A 154 5.82 -7.67 43.27
CA ALA A 154 6.36 -9.00 43.55
C ALA A 154 5.86 -10.09 42.58
N GLU A 155 4.73 -9.82 41.88
CA GLU A 155 4.15 -10.73 40.89
C GLU A 155 4.89 -10.72 39.55
N VAL A 156 5.69 -9.69 39.29
CA VAL A 156 6.47 -9.58 38.06
C VAL A 156 7.77 -10.38 38.19
N ALA A 157 7.96 -11.34 37.30
CA ALA A 157 9.16 -12.19 37.30
C ALA A 157 10.41 -11.42 36.85
N ASP A 158 11.59 -11.82 37.35
CA ASP A 158 12.87 -11.17 37.01
C ASP A 158 13.20 -11.22 35.52
N TRP A 159 12.82 -12.28 34.82
CA TRP A 159 13.02 -12.37 33.37
C TRP A 159 12.24 -11.28 32.62
N LEU A 160 11.03 -10.91 33.06
CA LEU A 160 10.24 -9.86 32.45
C LEU A 160 10.89 -8.49 32.74
N ARG A 161 11.37 -8.26 33.98
CA ARG A 161 12.16 -7.06 34.32
C ARG A 161 13.39 -6.93 33.43
N ASN A 162 14.06 -8.05 33.16
CA ASN A 162 15.22 -8.04 32.27
C ASN A 162 14.86 -7.69 30.82
N TYR A 163 13.74 -8.18 30.31
CA TYR A 163 13.26 -7.78 28.98
C TYR A 163 12.86 -6.29 28.92
N ALA A 164 12.21 -5.78 29.95
CA ALA A 164 11.93 -4.35 30.04
C ALA A 164 13.22 -3.51 30.11
N LYS A 165 14.28 -3.99 30.78
CA LYS A 165 15.59 -3.32 30.83
C LYS A 165 16.25 -3.21 29.45
N GLU A 166 16.05 -4.16 28.52
CA GLU A 166 16.57 -4.06 27.16
C GLU A 166 16.00 -2.83 26.43
N TYR A 167 14.77 -2.40 26.78
CA TYR A 167 14.15 -1.17 26.31
C TYR A 167 14.41 0.04 27.25
N GLY A 168 15.49 0.03 28.01
CA GLY A 168 15.84 1.10 28.94
C GLY A 168 14.96 1.16 30.20
N GLY A 169 14.25 0.06 30.53
CA GLY A 169 13.35 -0.03 31.69
C GLY A 169 11.98 0.61 31.49
N ASN A 170 11.74 1.21 30.33
CA ASN A 170 10.47 1.86 29.98
C ASN A 170 10.11 1.62 28.51
N PRO A 171 9.43 0.50 28.18
CA PRO A 171 9.07 0.18 26.81
C PRO A 171 8.18 1.26 26.14
N TYR A 172 7.30 1.94 26.89
CA TYR A 172 6.51 3.04 26.34
C TYR A 172 7.43 4.19 25.88
N ALA A 173 8.34 4.63 26.74
CA ALA A 173 9.27 5.72 26.38
C ALA A 173 10.14 5.34 25.17
N ARG A 174 10.58 4.07 25.08
CA ARG A 174 11.31 3.56 23.93
C ARG A 174 10.49 3.63 22.64
N LEU A 175 9.22 3.23 22.68
CA LEU A 175 8.33 3.32 21.52
C LEU A 175 8.18 4.78 21.06
N ILE A 176 7.98 5.71 21.97
CA ILE A 176 7.85 7.15 21.68
C ILE A 176 9.15 7.74 21.13
N GLU A 177 10.31 7.36 21.69
CA GLU A 177 11.62 7.80 21.21
C GLU A 177 11.81 7.39 19.74
N LEU A 178 11.63 6.11 19.43
CA LEU A 178 11.79 5.58 18.07
C LEU A 178 10.75 6.17 17.10
N ALA A 179 9.51 6.35 17.55
CA ALA A 179 8.46 6.97 16.75
C ALA A 179 8.79 8.43 16.37
N LYS A 180 9.35 9.21 17.30
CA LYS A 180 9.82 10.58 17.00
C LYS A 180 10.97 10.59 15.98
N MET A 181 11.87 9.62 16.06
CA MET A 181 12.92 9.45 15.05
C MET A 181 12.31 9.10 13.67
N ALA A 182 11.34 8.21 13.66
CA ALA A 182 10.65 7.78 12.45
C ALA A 182 9.85 8.91 11.79
N GLN A 183 9.20 9.78 12.56
CA GLN A 183 8.48 10.96 12.06
C GLN A 183 9.38 11.96 11.30
N GLN A 184 10.71 11.89 11.45
CA GLN A 184 11.64 12.67 10.64
C GLN A 184 11.78 12.10 9.22
N LYS A 185 11.35 10.87 8.98
CA LYS A 185 11.55 10.14 7.72
C LYS A 185 10.25 9.81 7.00
N GLY A 186 9.16 9.62 7.72
CA GLY A 186 7.87 9.19 7.16
C GLY A 186 6.69 9.62 8.01
N VAL A 187 5.53 9.04 7.74
CA VAL A 187 4.25 9.38 8.36
C VAL A 187 3.71 8.16 9.13
N ILE A 188 3.41 8.33 10.41
CA ILE A 188 2.75 7.29 11.20
C ILE A 188 1.29 7.17 10.73
N LYS A 189 0.89 5.95 10.32
CA LYS A 189 -0.41 5.65 9.72
C LYS A 189 -1.29 4.73 10.53
N GLY A 190 -0.77 4.06 11.54
CA GLY A 190 -1.55 3.17 12.39
C GLY A 190 -0.74 2.62 13.56
N ILE A 191 -1.45 2.06 14.51
CA ILE A 191 -0.89 1.40 15.70
C ILE A 191 -1.46 -0.01 15.79
N LEU A 192 -0.60 -1.00 15.95
CA LEU A 192 -0.98 -2.40 16.12
C LEU A 192 -0.76 -2.81 17.58
N LEU A 193 -1.79 -3.38 18.18
CA LEU A 193 -1.75 -3.92 19.53
C LEU A 193 -2.09 -5.41 19.51
N HIS A 194 -1.26 -6.23 20.13
CA HIS A 194 -1.64 -7.58 20.53
C HIS A 194 -1.25 -7.83 21.98
N GLN A 195 -2.23 -7.79 22.87
CA GLN A 195 -2.07 -7.94 24.31
C GLN A 195 -3.44 -8.30 24.92
N GLY A 196 -3.45 -9.02 26.00
CA GLY A 196 -4.67 -9.37 26.74
C GLY A 196 -4.51 -10.67 27.54
N GLU A 197 -3.57 -11.53 27.19
CA GLU A 197 -3.40 -12.82 27.84
C GLU A 197 -3.04 -12.65 29.32
N THR A 198 -2.16 -11.69 29.65
CA THR A 198 -1.80 -11.38 31.05
C THR A 198 -2.92 -10.61 31.77
N ASN A 199 -3.74 -9.87 31.02
CA ASN A 199 -4.91 -9.17 31.55
C ASN A 199 -6.23 -9.97 31.36
N ASN A 200 -6.15 -11.27 31.24
CA ASN A 200 -7.29 -12.11 30.90
C ASN A 200 -8.56 -11.79 31.71
N CYS A 201 -9.63 -11.45 31.02
CA CYS A 201 -10.92 -11.08 31.59
C CYS A 201 -10.91 -9.81 32.48
N ASP A 202 -9.88 -8.95 32.40
CA ASP A 202 -9.86 -7.66 33.10
C ASP A 202 -10.84 -6.66 32.45
N PRO A 203 -11.97 -6.31 33.10
CA PRO A 203 -12.96 -5.39 32.51
C PRO A 203 -12.44 -3.94 32.41
N THR A 204 -11.33 -3.61 33.07
CA THR A 204 -10.72 -2.28 33.02
C THR A 204 -9.71 -2.15 31.87
N TRP A 205 -9.35 -3.25 31.21
CA TRP A 205 -8.38 -3.29 30.13
C TRP A 205 -8.67 -2.30 28.99
N PRO A 206 -9.94 -2.14 28.50
CA PRO A 206 -10.21 -1.15 27.44
C PRO A 206 -9.87 0.29 27.84
N SER A 207 -10.14 0.67 29.10
CA SER A 207 -9.82 2.00 29.60
C SER A 207 -8.31 2.22 29.75
N LYS A 208 -7.56 1.19 30.14
CA LYS A 208 -6.09 1.22 30.18
C LYS A 208 -5.51 1.39 28.78
N VAL A 209 -5.99 0.59 27.82
CA VAL A 209 -5.58 0.70 26.40
C VAL A 209 -5.88 2.08 25.84
N LYS A 210 -7.08 2.61 26.11
CA LYS A 210 -7.46 3.97 25.72
C LYS A 210 -6.46 5.01 26.22
N LYS A 211 -6.14 4.98 27.50
CA LYS A 211 -5.16 5.91 28.12
C LYS A 211 -3.80 5.85 27.42
N ILE A 212 -3.31 4.64 27.16
CA ILE A 212 -2.02 4.44 26.49
C ILE A 212 -2.07 4.96 25.04
N TYR A 213 -3.11 4.63 24.29
CA TYR A 213 -3.32 5.09 22.93
C TYR A 213 -3.39 6.62 22.85
N GLU A 214 -4.20 7.26 23.71
CA GLU A 214 -4.30 8.72 23.79
C GLU A 214 -2.96 9.37 24.18
N ASN A 215 -2.19 8.75 25.07
CA ASN A 215 -0.84 9.19 25.41
C ASN A 215 0.09 9.13 24.18
N ILE A 216 0.08 8.03 23.42
CA ILE A 216 0.90 7.90 22.19
C ILE A 216 0.52 9.01 21.20
N LEU A 217 -0.77 9.22 20.97
CA LEU A 217 -1.24 10.27 20.06
C LEU A 217 -0.78 11.67 20.51
N ALA A 218 -0.93 11.97 21.79
CA ALA A 218 -0.54 13.26 22.37
C ALA A 218 0.98 13.49 22.32
N ASP A 219 1.78 12.49 22.73
CA ASP A 219 3.25 12.59 22.81
C ASP A 219 3.90 12.70 21.41
N LEU A 220 3.19 12.25 20.35
CA LEU A 220 3.62 12.28 18.95
C LEU A 220 2.90 13.34 18.10
N GLY A 221 1.93 14.05 18.65
CA GLY A 221 1.14 15.06 17.93
C GLY A 221 0.29 14.46 16.80
N LEU A 222 -0.32 13.29 17.03
CA LEU A 222 -1.11 12.55 16.06
C LEU A 222 -2.61 12.74 16.28
N ASP A 223 -3.40 12.61 15.19
CA ASP A 223 -4.86 12.61 15.24
C ASP A 223 -5.37 11.16 15.11
N ALA A 224 -6.24 10.74 16.04
CA ALA A 224 -6.84 9.42 16.07
C ALA A 224 -7.55 9.04 14.76
N LYS A 225 -8.14 10.01 14.05
CA LYS A 225 -8.81 9.78 12.76
C LYS A 225 -7.85 9.31 11.65
N ASN A 226 -6.57 9.69 11.76
CA ASN A 226 -5.55 9.39 10.76
C ASN A 226 -4.62 8.26 11.19
N VAL A 227 -4.71 7.83 12.46
CA VAL A 227 -3.84 6.81 13.05
C VAL A 227 -4.70 5.85 13.88
N PRO A 228 -5.46 4.95 13.23
CA PRO A 228 -6.30 3.98 13.91
C PRO A 228 -5.50 3.01 14.77
N LEU A 229 -6.16 2.43 15.77
CA LEU A 229 -5.64 1.36 16.61
C LEU A 229 -6.19 0.02 16.11
N LEU A 230 -5.33 -0.91 15.69
CA LEU A 230 -5.71 -2.26 15.32
C LEU A 230 -5.44 -3.19 16.50
N VAL A 231 -6.45 -3.87 16.98
CA VAL A 231 -6.39 -4.73 18.17
C VAL A 231 -6.68 -6.17 17.79
N GLY A 232 -5.71 -7.05 17.96
CA GLY A 232 -5.88 -8.46 17.63
C GLY A 232 -6.59 -9.24 18.75
N GLU A 233 -7.55 -10.10 18.35
CA GLU A 233 -8.11 -11.10 19.23
C GLU A 233 -7.04 -12.08 19.73
N LEU A 234 -7.22 -12.64 20.90
CA LEU A 234 -6.44 -13.77 21.42
C LEU A 234 -6.88 -15.09 20.74
N GLY A 235 -6.26 -16.20 21.08
CA GLY A 235 -6.68 -17.50 20.55
C GLY A 235 -8.19 -17.79 20.80
N GLN A 236 -8.79 -18.57 19.91
CA GLN A 236 -10.25 -18.80 19.88
C GLN A 236 -10.69 -19.95 20.79
N LYS A 237 -11.94 -19.88 21.26
CA LYS A 237 -12.56 -20.86 22.14
C LYS A 237 -12.63 -22.26 21.51
N ASP A 238 -13.01 -22.34 20.26
CA ASP A 238 -13.14 -23.60 19.51
C ASP A 238 -11.80 -24.32 19.31
N GLN A 239 -10.69 -23.59 19.38
CA GLN A 239 -9.33 -24.11 19.39
C GLN A 239 -8.83 -24.48 20.81
N GLY A 240 -9.65 -24.28 21.84
CA GLY A 240 -9.29 -24.51 23.24
C GLY A 240 -8.26 -23.55 23.79
N ALA A 241 -8.19 -22.32 23.28
CA ALA A 241 -7.26 -21.30 23.73
C ALA A 241 -7.41 -20.97 25.22
N ALA A 242 -6.30 -20.69 25.90
CA ALA A 242 -6.30 -20.47 27.35
C ALA A 242 -7.01 -19.17 27.77
N CYS A 243 -6.91 -18.11 26.96
CA CYS A 243 -7.41 -16.78 27.29
C CYS A 243 -8.57 -16.30 26.39
N TRP A 244 -9.27 -17.23 25.72
CA TRP A 244 -10.34 -16.91 24.77
C TRP A 244 -11.44 -16.00 25.34
N GLY A 245 -11.69 -16.05 26.66
CA GLY A 245 -12.72 -15.23 27.31
C GLY A 245 -12.47 -13.74 27.23
N HIS A 246 -11.21 -13.33 27.04
CA HIS A 246 -10.84 -11.91 26.87
C HIS A 246 -11.30 -11.33 25.52
N ASN A 247 -11.55 -12.18 24.51
CA ASN A 247 -12.02 -11.73 23.19
C ASN A 247 -13.33 -10.95 23.28
N ALA A 248 -14.25 -11.32 24.18
CA ALA A 248 -15.47 -10.55 24.39
C ALA A 248 -15.22 -9.08 24.84
N ILE A 249 -14.07 -8.82 25.48
CA ILE A 249 -13.66 -7.46 25.86
C ILE A 249 -13.02 -6.77 24.64
N ILE A 250 -12.17 -7.48 23.89
CA ILE A 250 -11.53 -6.95 22.67
C ILE A 250 -12.60 -6.61 21.63
N ASP A 251 -13.60 -7.48 21.40
CA ASP A 251 -14.64 -7.28 20.40
C ASP A 251 -15.48 -6.00 20.65
N ASN A 252 -15.54 -5.56 21.89
CA ASN A 252 -16.23 -4.34 22.27
C ASN A 252 -15.31 -3.12 22.41
N ILE A 253 -14.04 -3.19 22.00
CA ILE A 253 -13.05 -2.11 22.16
C ILE A 253 -13.49 -0.78 21.54
N ALA A 254 -14.20 -0.84 20.40
CA ALA A 254 -14.67 0.34 19.69
C ALA A 254 -15.69 1.17 20.50
N ALA A 255 -16.40 0.56 21.46
CA ALA A 255 -17.26 1.30 22.39
C ALA A 255 -16.46 2.25 23.31
N THR A 256 -15.18 1.93 23.57
CA THR A 256 -14.28 2.72 24.42
C THR A 256 -13.35 3.61 23.57
N ILE A 257 -12.91 3.08 22.41
CA ILE A 257 -12.00 3.76 21.48
C ILE A 257 -12.63 3.70 20.09
N PRO A 258 -13.38 4.72 19.64
CA PRO A 258 -14.12 4.67 18.36
C PRO A 258 -13.25 4.47 17.11
N THR A 259 -11.95 4.75 17.20
CA THR A 259 -10.96 4.55 16.12
C THR A 259 -10.18 3.25 16.28
N ALA A 260 -10.62 2.35 17.16
CA ALA A 260 -10.06 1.01 17.27
C ALA A 260 -10.83 0.02 16.40
N HIS A 261 -10.09 -0.89 15.77
CA HIS A 261 -10.62 -1.92 14.89
C HIS A 261 -10.10 -3.28 15.34
N VAL A 262 -11.01 -4.24 15.49
CA VAL A 262 -10.67 -5.60 15.89
C VAL A 262 -10.14 -6.37 14.70
N VAL A 263 -9.06 -7.12 14.92
CA VAL A 263 -8.51 -8.04 13.94
C VAL A 263 -8.76 -9.46 14.41
N SER A 264 -9.54 -10.23 13.64
CA SER A 264 -9.96 -11.57 14.06
C SER A 264 -8.84 -12.59 13.96
N SER A 265 -8.66 -13.37 15.03
CA SER A 265 -7.75 -14.53 15.10
C SER A 265 -8.42 -15.85 14.68
N LYS A 266 -9.68 -15.82 14.23
CA LYS A 266 -10.44 -17.01 13.84
C LYS A 266 -9.60 -17.91 12.90
N ASP A 267 -9.58 -19.20 13.16
CA ASP A 267 -8.84 -20.21 12.36
C ASP A 267 -7.30 -20.02 12.32
N CYS A 268 -6.73 -19.09 13.08
CA CYS A 268 -5.28 -18.99 13.21
C CYS A 268 -4.77 -20.08 14.15
N PRO A 269 -4.01 -21.09 13.68
CA PRO A 269 -3.66 -22.23 14.50
C PRO A 269 -2.73 -21.85 15.66
N LEU A 270 -2.98 -22.51 16.82
CA LEU A 270 -2.24 -22.32 18.06
C LEU A 270 -1.19 -23.40 18.26
N GLN A 271 -0.13 -23.07 19.01
CA GLN A 271 0.84 -24.02 19.52
C GLN A 271 0.19 -24.92 20.60
N SER A 272 0.91 -25.96 21.01
CA SER A 272 0.46 -26.92 22.03
C SER A 272 0.19 -26.29 23.41
N ASP A 273 0.76 -25.12 23.68
CA ASP A 273 0.51 -24.35 24.89
C ASP A 273 -0.88 -23.66 24.90
N ARG A 274 -1.56 -23.65 23.76
CA ARG A 274 -2.87 -23.02 23.55
C ARG A 274 -2.92 -21.52 23.89
N LEU A 275 -1.78 -20.87 23.82
CA LEU A 275 -1.61 -19.44 24.12
C LEU A 275 -0.98 -18.71 22.95
N HIS A 276 0.07 -19.28 22.35
CA HIS A 276 0.80 -18.68 21.24
C HIS A 276 0.37 -19.25 19.90
N PHE A 277 0.39 -18.44 18.86
CA PHE A 277 0.13 -18.89 17.50
C PHE A 277 1.31 -19.68 16.93
N THR A 278 1.00 -20.66 16.07
CA THR A 278 2.05 -21.32 15.27
C THR A 278 2.64 -20.34 14.24
N ALA A 279 3.69 -20.74 13.54
CA ALA A 279 4.24 -19.93 12.46
C ALA A 279 3.19 -19.64 11.35
N GLU A 280 2.36 -20.65 11.02
CA GLU A 280 1.23 -20.47 10.11
C GLU A 280 0.20 -19.49 10.68
N GLY A 281 -0.14 -19.63 11.97
CA GLY A 281 -1.06 -18.71 12.67
C GLY A 281 -0.59 -17.28 12.62
N TYR A 282 0.68 -17.00 12.88
CA TYR A 282 1.25 -15.65 12.76
C TYR A 282 1.20 -15.11 11.34
N ARG A 283 1.47 -15.95 10.31
CA ARG A 283 1.36 -15.55 8.91
C ARG A 283 -0.06 -15.17 8.53
N MET A 284 -1.04 -15.99 8.92
CA MET A 284 -2.46 -15.70 8.68
C MET A 284 -2.90 -14.44 9.40
N PHE A 285 -2.57 -14.33 10.67
CA PHE A 285 -3.01 -13.23 11.50
C PHE A 285 -2.37 -11.90 11.09
N GLY A 286 -1.08 -11.91 10.75
CA GLY A 286 -0.39 -10.73 10.20
C GLY A 286 -1.06 -10.21 8.93
N LYS A 287 -1.45 -11.12 8.02
CA LYS A 287 -2.19 -10.75 6.80
C LYS A 287 -3.53 -10.11 7.12
N ARG A 288 -4.26 -10.58 8.14
CA ARG A 288 -5.54 -9.99 8.57
C ARG A 288 -5.38 -8.59 9.17
N TYR A 289 -4.31 -8.35 9.94
CA TYR A 289 -3.98 -6.99 10.36
C TYR A 289 -3.80 -6.07 9.15
N ALA A 290 -3.14 -6.58 8.11
CA ALA A 290 -2.98 -5.81 6.87
C ALA A 290 -4.31 -5.61 6.14
N ASP A 291 -5.19 -6.61 6.09
CA ASP A 291 -6.50 -6.48 5.44
C ASP A 291 -7.33 -5.37 6.06
N VAL A 292 -7.41 -5.35 7.41
CA VAL A 292 -8.11 -4.27 8.13
C VAL A 292 -7.47 -2.91 7.83
N MET A 293 -6.14 -2.83 7.83
CA MET A 293 -5.48 -1.55 7.53
C MET A 293 -5.67 -1.10 6.08
N LEU A 294 -5.61 -2.02 5.12
CA LEU A 294 -5.85 -1.74 3.70
C LEU A 294 -7.28 -1.25 3.47
N GLU A 295 -8.27 -1.87 4.13
CA GLU A 295 -9.66 -1.42 4.10
C GLU A 295 -9.79 0.02 4.60
N LEU A 296 -9.16 0.35 5.75
CA LEU A 296 -9.13 1.70 6.31
C LEU A 296 -8.45 2.72 5.41
N LEU A 297 -7.48 2.28 4.62
CA LEU A 297 -6.82 3.10 3.60
C LEU A 297 -7.62 3.18 2.28
N GLY A 298 -8.75 2.47 2.17
CA GLY A 298 -9.54 2.38 0.94
C GLY A 298 -8.83 1.62 -0.18
N VAL A 299 -7.87 0.74 0.15
CA VAL A 299 -7.08 -0.04 -0.81
C VAL A 299 -7.75 -1.38 -1.07
N VAL A 300 -8.06 -1.66 -2.32
CA VAL A 300 -8.55 -2.99 -2.73
C VAL A 300 -7.37 -3.96 -2.78
N PRO A 301 -7.44 -5.12 -2.07
CA PRO A 301 -6.41 -6.14 -2.15
C PRO A 301 -6.14 -6.61 -3.58
N VAL A 302 -4.89 -6.94 -3.90
CA VAL A 302 -4.44 -7.35 -5.24
C VAL A 302 -5.28 -8.50 -5.81
N GLU A 303 -5.67 -9.44 -4.97
CA GLU A 303 -6.52 -10.58 -5.34
C GLU A 303 -7.96 -10.19 -5.73
N ASN A 304 -8.43 -9.02 -5.32
CA ASN A 304 -9.79 -8.52 -5.55
C ASN A 304 -9.84 -7.36 -6.54
N ARG A 305 -8.69 -6.95 -7.11
CA ARG A 305 -8.66 -5.86 -8.07
C ARG A 305 -9.22 -6.27 -9.40
N ASN A 306 -10.00 -5.39 -10.00
CA ASN A 306 -10.29 -5.46 -11.41
C ASN A 306 -9.05 -5.00 -12.20
N TYR A 307 -8.55 -5.84 -13.10
CA TYR A 307 -7.45 -5.52 -14.00
C TYR A 307 -7.99 -5.25 -15.40
N TYR A 308 -7.39 -4.30 -16.10
CA TYR A 308 -7.79 -3.91 -17.45
C TYR A 308 -6.59 -3.33 -18.19
N ILE A 309 -6.67 -3.26 -19.51
CA ILE A 309 -5.66 -2.55 -20.29
C ILE A 309 -6.03 -1.08 -20.41
N ARG A 310 -5.08 -0.19 -20.18
CA ARG A 310 -5.23 1.26 -20.32
C ARG A 310 -4.36 1.78 -21.45
N TYR A 311 -4.96 2.58 -22.31
CA TYR A 311 -4.29 3.38 -23.31
C TYR A 311 -4.32 4.86 -22.93
N GLU A 312 -3.16 5.54 -22.99
CA GLU A 312 -3.06 6.99 -22.77
C GLU A 312 -2.85 7.66 -24.14
N SER A 313 -3.83 8.43 -24.56
CA SER A 313 -3.89 9.00 -25.90
C SER A 313 -3.86 10.54 -25.89
N THR A 314 -3.19 11.08 -26.89
CA THR A 314 -3.36 12.48 -27.32
C THR A 314 -4.17 12.47 -28.62
N ALA A 315 -5.12 13.42 -28.76
CA ALA A 315 -5.92 13.50 -29.98
C ALA A 315 -5.04 13.68 -31.22
N GLY A 316 -5.32 12.88 -32.24
CA GLY A 316 -4.78 13.01 -33.59
C GLY A 316 -5.76 13.72 -34.51
N GLU A 317 -5.41 13.81 -35.79
CA GLU A 317 -6.27 14.46 -36.82
C GLU A 317 -7.27 13.46 -37.40
N ASN A 318 -6.88 12.20 -37.52
CA ASN A 318 -7.69 11.16 -38.15
C ASN A 318 -8.07 10.07 -37.15
N LEU A 319 -9.17 9.36 -37.43
CA LEU A 319 -9.67 8.30 -36.57
C LEU A 319 -8.63 7.17 -36.41
N TRP A 320 -7.87 6.84 -37.45
CA TRP A 320 -6.83 5.78 -37.43
C TRP A 320 -5.51 6.18 -36.77
N ASP A 321 -5.34 7.41 -36.33
CA ASP A 321 -4.08 7.88 -35.72
C ASP A 321 -3.77 7.21 -34.38
N ARG A 322 -4.80 6.71 -33.70
CA ARG A 322 -4.67 6.01 -32.42
C ARG A 322 -5.46 4.71 -32.44
N GLN A 323 -4.79 3.62 -32.08
CA GLN A 323 -5.38 2.29 -32.14
C GLN A 323 -4.97 1.45 -30.95
N ALA A 324 -5.92 0.75 -30.34
CA ALA A 324 -5.68 -0.40 -29.49
C ALA A 324 -5.78 -1.65 -30.36
N ILE A 325 -4.74 -2.46 -30.38
CA ILE A 325 -4.64 -3.61 -31.28
C ILE A 325 -4.55 -4.89 -30.47
N TYR A 326 -5.41 -5.87 -30.80
CA TYR A 326 -5.37 -7.20 -30.21
C TYR A 326 -5.20 -8.27 -31.29
N THR A 327 -4.20 -9.13 -31.15
CA THR A 327 -3.96 -10.25 -32.04
C THR A 327 -4.61 -11.51 -31.46
N LEU A 328 -5.53 -12.10 -32.22
CA LEU A 328 -6.23 -13.31 -31.82
C LEU A 328 -5.29 -14.52 -31.79
N PRO A 329 -5.42 -15.42 -30.81
CA PRO A 329 -4.67 -16.67 -30.76
C PRO A 329 -4.96 -17.58 -31.97
N LYS A 330 -6.18 -17.48 -32.49
CA LYS A 330 -6.66 -18.21 -33.65
C LYS A 330 -7.51 -17.29 -34.53
N ALA A 331 -7.24 -17.30 -35.82
CA ALA A 331 -7.99 -16.51 -36.80
C ALA A 331 -9.47 -16.93 -36.87
N LEU A 332 -10.36 -15.96 -37.12
CA LEU A 332 -11.77 -16.17 -37.35
C LEU A 332 -12.01 -16.79 -38.73
N GLU A 333 -13.05 -17.58 -38.82
CA GLU A 333 -13.44 -18.22 -40.09
C GLU A 333 -14.23 -17.21 -40.94
N LYS A 334 -13.84 -17.10 -42.22
CA LYS A 334 -14.59 -16.32 -43.19
C LYS A 334 -16.04 -16.81 -43.29
N ASP A 335 -16.96 -15.88 -43.52
CA ASP A 335 -18.40 -16.07 -43.66
C ASP A 335 -19.11 -16.58 -42.40
N ALA A 336 -18.40 -16.76 -41.27
CA ALA A 336 -18.99 -17.09 -40.01
C ALA A 336 -19.45 -15.82 -39.27
N LYS A 337 -20.49 -15.95 -38.42
CA LYS A 337 -21.05 -14.87 -37.64
C LYS A 337 -20.46 -14.86 -36.24
N TYR A 338 -20.20 -13.66 -35.74
CA TYR A 338 -19.60 -13.43 -34.41
C TYR A 338 -20.29 -12.29 -33.68
N THR A 339 -20.30 -12.40 -32.38
CA THR A 339 -20.63 -11.30 -31.47
C THR A 339 -19.41 -10.97 -30.63
N LEU A 340 -18.95 -9.71 -30.70
CA LEU A 340 -17.96 -9.15 -29.78
C LEU A 340 -18.64 -8.22 -28.82
N THR A 341 -18.47 -8.45 -27.53
CA THR A 341 -18.77 -7.49 -26.48
C THR A 341 -17.49 -7.10 -25.73
N MET A 342 -17.42 -5.88 -25.25
CA MET A 342 -16.34 -5.43 -24.37
C MET A 342 -16.81 -4.32 -23.47
N LYS A 343 -16.20 -4.20 -22.30
CA LYS A 343 -16.35 -3.02 -21.45
C LYS A 343 -15.28 -1.98 -21.78
N VAL A 344 -15.70 -0.74 -21.84
CA VAL A 344 -14.80 0.40 -22.05
C VAL A 344 -15.10 1.51 -21.06
N ARG A 345 -14.07 2.26 -20.69
CA ARG A 345 -14.17 3.46 -19.86
C ARG A 345 -13.22 4.51 -20.39
N THR A 346 -13.66 5.78 -20.44
CA THR A 346 -12.87 6.90 -20.93
C THR A 346 -12.82 8.02 -19.89
N SER A 347 -11.71 8.76 -19.86
CA SER A 347 -11.54 9.91 -18.95
C SER A 347 -12.14 11.20 -19.45
N ALA A 348 -12.49 11.27 -20.73
CA ALA A 348 -13.22 12.35 -21.38
C ALA A 348 -14.15 11.72 -22.44
N ASP A 349 -15.13 12.49 -22.95
CA ASP A 349 -16.03 11.98 -23.98
C ASP A 349 -15.26 11.59 -25.24
N CYS A 350 -15.44 10.35 -25.70
CA CYS A 350 -14.91 9.85 -26.94
C CYS A 350 -16.04 9.78 -27.98
N ALA A 351 -16.02 10.66 -28.96
CA ALA A 351 -17.09 10.75 -29.94
C ALA A 351 -17.19 9.52 -30.84
N GLU A 352 -16.06 8.89 -31.15
CA GLU A 352 -15.97 7.77 -32.08
C GLU A 352 -14.94 6.74 -31.58
N LEU A 353 -15.42 5.58 -31.13
CA LEU A 353 -14.62 4.36 -30.94
C LEU A 353 -15.11 3.32 -31.95
N ALA A 354 -14.33 3.10 -32.98
CA ALA A 354 -14.65 2.17 -34.05
C ALA A 354 -13.94 0.83 -33.88
N PHE A 355 -14.53 -0.24 -34.42
CA PHE A 355 -13.95 -1.57 -34.47
C PHE A 355 -13.65 -1.95 -35.92
N TRP A 356 -12.36 -2.13 -36.23
CA TRP A 356 -11.86 -2.49 -37.56
C TRP A 356 -11.05 -3.76 -37.49
N PRO A 357 -11.66 -4.96 -37.54
CA PRO A 357 -10.92 -6.21 -37.63
C PRO A 357 -10.27 -6.34 -38.99
N ILE A 358 -9.06 -6.92 -38.99
CA ILE A 358 -8.25 -7.12 -40.20
C ILE A 358 -7.69 -8.53 -40.28
N TRP A 359 -7.24 -8.92 -41.49
CA TRP A 359 -6.41 -10.09 -41.70
C TRP A 359 -4.95 -9.69 -41.90
N ASN A 360 -4.11 -9.92 -40.89
CA ASN A 360 -2.73 -9.44 -40.85
C ASN A 360 -1.69 -10.58 -41.04
N ALA A 361 -1.97 -11.79 -40.54
CA ALA A 361 -0.92 -12.81 -40.35
C ALA A 361 -0.37 -13.42 -41.62
N SER A 362 -1.12 -13.48 -42.71
CA SER A 362 -0.68 -14.27 -43.87
C SER A 362 -0.16 -13.48 -45.05
N ASN A 363 -0.28 -12.18 -45.07
CA ASN A 363 0.02 -11.42 -46.27
C ASN A 363 1.18 -10.43 -46.16
N ASN A 364 1.68 -10.08 -45.03
CA ASN A 364 2.77 -9.07 -44.91
C ASN A 364 2.62 -7.85 -45.86
N LYS A 365 1.48 -7.81 -46.60
CA LYS A 365 1.22 -6.83 -47.66
C LYS A 365 0.58 -5.57 -47.14
N ASN A 366 -0.14 -5.66 -46.02
CA ASN A 366 -0.85 -4.53 -45.46
C ASN A 366 -0.80 -4.49 -43.94
N GLN A 367 0.41 -4.40 -43.39
CA GLN A 367 0.58 -4.02 -41.94
C GLN A 367 -0.22 -2.78 -41.55
N TRP A 368 -0.77 -2.06 -42.52
CA TRP A 368 -1.44 -0.77 -42.34
C TRP A 368 -2.91 -0.79 -42.79
N GLY A 369 -3.49 -1.98 -43.09
CA GLY A 369 -4.87 -2.12 -43.49
C GLY A 369 -5.17 -1.45 -44.84
N GLY A 370 -4.86 -2.11 -45.93
CA GLY A 370 -5.42 -1.73 -47.19
C GLY A 370 -6.94 -1.94 -47.17
N SER A 371 -7.68 -1.20 -47.98
CA SER A 371 -9.15 -1.22 -48.03
C SER A 371 -9.77 -2.60 -48.21
N ASP A 372 -9.00 -3.55 -48.77
CA ASP A 372 -9.49 -4.88 -49.13
C ASP A 372 -9.37 -5.92 -47.99
N ASP A 373 -8.56 -5.62 -46.95
CA ASP A 373 -8.29 -6.54 -45.84
C ASP A 373 -8.86 -6.04 -44.51
N VAL A 374 -9.56 -4.91 -44.49
CA VAL A 374 -10.18 -4.28 -43.32
C VAL A 374 -11.68 -4.38 -43.40
N GLN A 375 -12.31 -4.85 -42.34
CA GLN A 375 -13.76 -4.78 -42.19
C GLN A 375 -14.12 -3.58 -41.30
N TYR A 376 -14.70 -2.53 -41.89
CA TYR A 376 -15.11 -1.33 -41.17
C TYR A 376 -16.46 -1.57 -40.48
N LEU A 377 -16.46 -1.71 -39.18
CA LEU A 377 -17.68 -1.86 -38.39
C LEU A 377 -18.05 -0.52 -37.69
N ALA A 378 -19.28 -0.46 -37.20
CA ALA A 378 -19.84 0.76 -36.60
C ALA A 378 -18.97 1.33 -35.49
N ALA A 379 -18.86 2.66 -35.46
CA ALA A 379 -18.30 3.40 -34.33
C ALA A 379 -19.39 3.73 -33.31
N TYR A 380 -19.01 3.74 -32.05
CA TYR A 380 -19.86 4.14 -30.94
C TYR A 380 -19.27 5.34 -30.18
N PRO A 381 -20.10 6.29 -29.75
CA PRO A 381 -19.68 7.28 -28.78
C PRO A 381 -19.56 6.62 -27.40
N VAL A 382 -18.57 7.07 -26.62
CA VAL A 382 -18.37 6.63 -25.23
C VAL A 382 -18.31 7.89 -24.35
N GLU A 383 -19.32 8.06 -23.50
CA GLU A 383 -19.35 9.12 -22.49
C GLU A 383 -18.32 8.82 -21.39
N ALA A 384 -17.65 9.86 -20.90
CA ALA A 384 -16.67 9.77 -19.84
C ALA A 384 -17.24 9.20 -18.52
N GLY A 385 -16.39 8.55 -17.75
CA GLY A 385 -16.71 8.14 -16.38
C GLY A 385 -16.86 6.64 -16.22
N ASP A 386 -18.08 6.14 -16.07
CA ASP A 386 -18.35 4.73 -15.75
C ASP A 386 -18.09 3.77 -16.91
N TRP A 387 -17.90 2.50 -16.60
CA TRP A 387 -17.79 1.43 -17.57
C TRP A 387 -19.03 1.32 -18.44
N LYS A 388 -18.84 1.29 -19.75
CA LYS A 388 -19.89 1.08 -20.78
C LYS A 388 -19.64 -0.23 -21.48
N THR A 389 -20.71 -0.94 -21.85
CA THR A 389 -20.60 -2.16 -22.66
C THR A 389 -20.89 -1.81 -24.13
N LEU A 390 -19.94 -2.14 -25.01
CA LEU A 390 -20.12 -2.03 -26.45
C LEU A 390 -20.31 -3.42 -27.04
N THR A 391 -21.11 -3.51 -28.12
CA THR A 391 -21.42 -4.79 -28.77
C THR A 391 -21.42 -4.62 -30.28
N TRP A 392 -20.68 -5.49 -30.97
CA TRP A 392 -20.68 -5.64 -32.41
C TRP A 392 -21.11 -7.04 -32.82
N ASN A 393 -22.17 -7.11 -33.63
CA ASN A 393 -22.59 -8.34 -34.34
C ASN A 393 -22.12 -8.23 -35.77
N PHE A 394 -21.33 -9.19 -36.24
CA PHE A 394 -20.78 -9.13 -37.60
C PHE A 394 -20.58 -10.51 -38.21
N THR A 395 -20.61 -10.53 -39.53
CA THR A 395 -20.15 -11.68 -40.30
C THR A 395 -18.72 -11.38 -40.77
N ALA A 396 -17.77 -12.27 -40.50
CA ALA A 396 -16.38 -12.08 -40.90
C ALA A 396 -16.27 -12.15 -42.45
N ASN A 397 -15.95 -11.03 -43.09
CA ASN A 397 -15.79 -10.95 -44.55
C ASN A 397 -14.52 -11.62 -45.04
N PHE A 398 -13.56 -11.79 -44.13
CA PHE A 398 -12.24 -12.40 -44.36
C PHE A 398 -11.92 -13.39 -43.26
N THR A 399 -10.82 -14.12 -43.39
CA THR A 399 -10.15 -14.73 -42.26
C THR A 399 -9.52 -13.64 -41.44
N LEU A 400 -10.13 -13.26 -40.30
CA LEU A 400 -9.69 -12.13 -39.46
C LEU A 400 -8.84 -12.65 -38.28
N ASP A 401 -7.71 -12.04 -38.04
CA ASP A 401 -6.79 -12.44 -36.96
C ASP A 401 -6.35 -11.28 -36.04
N THR A 402 -6.67 -10.03 -36.39
CA THR A 402 -6.27 -8.86 -35.65
C THR A 402 -7.42 -7.88 -35.52
N PHE A 403 -7.67 -7.43 -34.31
CA PHE A 403 -8.68 -6.46 -33.99
C PHE A 403 -8.03 -5.09 -33.77
N GLN A 404 -8.55 -4.07 -34.46
CA GLN A 404 -8.17 -2.66 -34.29
C GLN A 404 -9.35 -1.91 -33.72
N PHE A 405 -9.22 -1.43 -32.48
CA PHE A 405 -10.15 -0.45 -31.88
C PHE A 405 -9.56 0.93 -32.11
N VAL A 406 -10.28 1.73 -32.90
CA VAL A 406 -9.75 2.96 -33.52
C VAL A 406 -10.41 4.17 -32.86
N PHE A 407 -9.62 5.07 -32.30
CA PHE A 407 -10.10 6.23 -31.54
C PHE A 407 -9.21 7.48 -31.72
N GLY A 408 -8.64 7.65 -32.91
CA GLY A 408 -7.56 8.62 -33.16
C GLY A 408 -7.83 10.07 -32.85
N LYS A 409 -9.09 10.50 -32.87
CA LYS A 409 -9.47 11.89 -32.52
C LYS A 409 -9.65 12.10 -31.00
N TYR A 410 -9.52 11.04 -30.22
CA TYR A 410 -9.71 11.09 -28.76
C TYR A 410 -8.40 11.39 -28.03
N GLY A 411 -8.48 12.30 -27.05
CA GLY A 411 -7.40 12.59 -26.09
C GLY A 411 -7.85 12.30 -24.68
N GLY A 412 -7.10 11.46 -23.97
CA GLY A 412 -7.41 10.99 -22.62
C GLY A 412 -7.02 9.54 -22.42
N THR A 413 -7.56 8.92 -21.37
CA THR A 413 -7.37 7.48 -21.13
C THR A 413 -8.53 6.68 -21.67
N LEU A 414 -8.23 5.58 -22.38
CA LEU A 414 -9.18 4.55 -22.78
C LEU A 414 -8.83 3.26 -22.04
N ASP A 415 -9.74 2.79 -21.20
CA ASP A 415 -9.66 1.50 -20.52
C ASP A 415 -10.52 0.48 -21.26
N ILE A 416 -10.01 -0.76 -21.42
CA ILE A 416 -10.71 -1.87 -22.07
C ILE A 416 -10.64 -3.09 -21.15
N ASP A 417 -11.78 -3.80 -20.99
CA ASP A 417 -11.92 -4.94 -20.11
C ASP A 417 -13.05 -5.87 -20.58
N ASP A 418 -13.14 -7.06 -19.96
CA ASP A 418 -14.23 -8.03 -20.15
C ASP A 418 -14.61 -8.28 -21.62
N LEU A 419 -13.61 -8.61 -22.45
CA LEU A 419 -13.86 -8.89 -23.86
C LEU A 419 -14.46 -10.29 -24.02
N VAL A 420 -15.57 -10.40 -24.71
CA VAL A 420 -16.20 -11.66 -25.05
C VAL A 420 -16.44 -11.73 -26.55
N LEU A 421 -15.75 -12.63 -27.22
CA LEU A 421 -15.94 -12.91 -28.63
C LEU A 421 -16.45 -14.35 -28.79
N VAL A 422 -17.67 -14.48 -29.26
CA VAL A 422 -18.29 -15.80 -29.52
C VAL A 422 -18.70 -15.95 -30.96
N LYS A 423 -18.54 -17.17 -31.51
CA LYS A 423 -19.09 -17.56 -32.81
C LYS A 423 -20.56 -17.97 -32.60
N ASP A 424 -21.44 -17.60 -33.52
CA ASP A 424 -22.86 -17.98 -33.47
C ASP A 424 -22.98 -19.51 -33.31
N GLY A 425 -23.86 -19.88 -32.35
CA GLY A 425 -24.10 -21.29 -32.01
C GLY A 425 -23.07 -21.93 -31.08
N THR A 426 -22.10 -21.16 -30.57
CA THR A 426 -21.13 -21.60 -29.54
C THR A 426 -21.23 -20.74 -28.28
N SER A 427 -20.56 -21.18 -27.21
CA SER A 427 -20.43 -20.41 -25.95
C SER A 427 -18.97 -20.15 -25.57
N GLU A 428 -18.03 -20.60 -26.42
CA GLU A 428 -16.59 -20.43 -26.16
C GLU A 428 -16.17 -18.98 -26.41
N ASN A 429 -15.51 -18.35 -25.44
CA ASN A 429 -14.87 -17.06 -25.64
C ASN A 429 -13.52 -17.25 -26.36
N LEU A 430 -13.39 -16.66 -27.54
CA LEU A 430 -12.19 -16.76 -28.39
C LEU A 430 -11.09 -15.76 -27.99
N ILE A 431 -11.34 -14.88 -27.02
CA ILE A 431 -10.35 -13.94 -26.49
C ILE A 431 -9.64 -14.61 -25.30
N ALA A 432 -8.33 -14.70 -25.38
CA ALA A 432 -7.51 -15.17 -24.28
C ALA A 432 -7.31 -14.05 -23.24
N ASN A 433 -7.35 -14.41 -21.93
CA ASN A 433 -7.17 -13.46 -20.82
C ASN A 433 -8.07 -12.21 -20.94
N ALA A 434 -9.33 -12.44 -21.23
CA ALA A 434 -10.33 -11.43 -21.60
C ALA A 434 -10.68 -10.44 -20.50
N ASP A 435 -10.52 -10.84 -19.24
CA ASP A 435 -10.74 -10.10 -17.99
C ASP A 435 -9.41 -9.67 -17.31
N PHE A 436 -8.30 -9.83 -17.99
CA PHE A 436 -6.95 -9.55 -17.49
C PHE A 436 -6.59 -10.19 -16.15
N SER A 437 -7.33 -11.21 -15.70
CA SER A 437 -7.07 -11.93 -14.43
C SER A 437 -5.69 -12.60 -14.38
N ALA A 438 -5.12 -12.96 -15.54
CA ALA A 438 -3.74 -13.43 -15.64
C ALA A 438 -2.68 -12.33 -15.44
N ARG A 439 -3.09 -11.09 -15.18
CA ARG A 439 -2.22 -9.94 -14.90
C ARG A 439 -1.15 -9.68 -15.96
N ASN A 440 -1.49 -9.84 -17.21
CA ASN A 440 -0.64 -9.51 -18.35
C ASN A 440 -1.47 -8.97 -19.52
N ILE A 441 -0.80 -8.38 -20.48
CA ILE A 441 -1.39 -7.78 -21.68
C ILE A 441 -0.90 -8.49 -22.96
N GLN A 442 -0.67 -9.80 -22.88
CA GLN A 442 -0.25 -10.59 -24.04
C GLN A 442 -1.26 -10.49 -25.18
N GLY A 443 -0.77 -10.32 -26.40
CA GLY A 443 -1.60 -10.14 -27.60
C GLY A 443 -2.00 -8.69 -27.89
N TRP A 444 -1.82 -7.77 -26.92
CA TRP A 444 -2.12 -6.36 -27.09
C TRP A 444 -0.92 -5.56 -27.60
N SER A 445 -1.20 -4.55 -28.42
CA SER A 445 -0.22 -3.64 -29.00
C SER A 445 -0.88 -2.32 -29.43
N THR A 446 -0.13 -1.48 -30.11
CA THR A 446 -0.61 -0.21 -30.68
C THR A 446 0.01 0.01 -32.06
N ASN A 447 -0.53 0.96 -32.84
CA ASN A 447 0.03 1.35 -34.12
C ASN A 447 1.28 2.23 -33.96
N TRP A 448 1.99 2.45 -35.07
CA TRP A 448 3.13 3.36 -35.15
C TRP A 448 2.72 4.78 -34.70
N ASN A 449 3.47 5.37 -33.77
CA ASN A 449 3.10 6.61 -33.08
C ASN A 449 1.76 6.55 -32.33
N GLY A 450 1.30 5.36 -31.99
CA GLY A 450 0.09 5.14 -31.22
C GLY A 450 0.20 5.56 -29.77
N PRO A 451 -0.87 5.37 -28.97
CA PRO A 451 -0.88 5.69 -27.55
C PRO A 451 0.06 4.79 -26.76
N SER A 452 0.56 5.27 -25.62
CA SER A 452 1.16 4.38 -24.62
C SER A 452 0.09 3.48 -24.01
N PHE A 453 0.46 2.28 -23.58
CA PHE A 453 -0.48 1.34 -22.96
C PHE A 453 0.19 0.47 -21.91
N TYR A 454 -0.59 0.05 -20.93
CA TYR A 454 -0.13 -0.79 -19.82
C TYR A 454 -1.29 -1.49 -19.12
N LEU A 455 -0.97 -2.51 -18.32
CA LEU A 455 -1.92 -3.13 -17.41
C LEU A 455 -2.22 -2.19 -16.25
N ALA A 456 -3.47 -1.76 -16.13
CA ALA A 456 -3.97 -0.95 -15.02
C ALA A 456 -4.87 -1.79 -14.11
N ASN A 457 -5.25 -1.24 -12.96
CA ASN A 457 -6.18 -1.88 -12.04
C ASN A 457 -6.90 -0.84 -11.18
N ASP A 458 -8.01 -1.25 -10.59
CA ASP A 458 -8.75 -0.48 -9.59
C ASP A 458 -8.19 -0.78 -8.19
N ALA A 459 -7.00 -0.24 -7.88
CA ALA A 459 -6.31 -0.44 -6.61
C ALA A 459 -6.99 0.26 -5.43
N TYR A 460 -7.84 1.25 -5.69
CA TYR A 460 -8.57 1.98 -4.67
C TYR A 460 -10.07 1.85 -4.94
N ALA A 461 -10.83 1.47 -3.90
CA ALA A 461 -12.28 1.53 -3.98
C ALA A 461 -12.72 2.97 -4.26
N SER A 462 -13.73 3.16 -5.11
CA SER A 462 -14.36 4.47 -5.34
C SER A 462 -15.21 4.86 -4.11
N THR A 463 -14.58 5.03 -2.96
CA THR A 463 -15.27 5.30 -1.68
C THR A 463 -15.61 6.76 -1.46
N GLY A 464 -15.43 7.64 -2.48
CA GLY A 464 -15.60 9.09 -2.29
C GLY A 464 -14.56 9.72 -1.35
N ILE A 465 -13.65 8.94 -0.81
CA ILE A 465 -12.43 9.43 -0.16
C ILE A 465 -11.53 9.87 -1.31
N GLU A 466 -11.21 11.16 -1.36
CA GLU A 466 -10.19 11.65 -2.29
C GLU A 466 -9.00 10.70 -2.21
N LYS A 467 -8.57 10.16 -3.37
CA LYS A 467 -7.31 9.39 -3.47
C LYS A 467 -6.29 10.10 -2.61
N PRO A 468 -5.60 9.43 -1.67
CA PRO A 468 -4.47 10.08 -1.04
C PRO A 468 -3.64 10.58 -2.22
N ALA A 469 -3.53 11.90 -2.34
CA ALA A 469 -2.84 12.50 -3.47
C ALA A 469 -1.47 11.85 -3.47
N VAL A 470 -1.23 10.96 -4.45
CA VAL A 470 0.14 10.63 -4.83
C VAL A 470 0.74 12.01 -4.96
N ALA A 471 1.74 12.31 -4.13
CA ALA A 471 2.37 13.61 -4.16
C ALA A 471 3.08 13.70 -5.51
N THR A 472 2.29 13.94 -6.53
CA THR A 472 2.78 14.47 -7.79
C THR A 472 3.51 15.70 -7.33
N MET A 473 4.83 15.76 -7.52
CA MET A 473 5.65 16.94 -7.23
C MET A 473 4.78 18.14 -7.56
N MET A 474 4.34 18.89 -6.53
CA MET A 474 3.45 20.02 -6.70
C MET A 474 4.12 20.95 -7.70
N LYS A 475 3.61 20.97 -8.92
CA LYS A 475 3.90 22.07 -9.83
C LYS A 475 3.55 23.34 -9.07
N SER A 476 4.47 24.24 -8.95
CA SER A 476 4.60 25.45 -8.12
C SER A 476 3.47 26.48 -8.18
N ALA A 477 2.19 26.08 -8.08
CA ALA A 477 1.06 26.97 -8.19
C ALA A 477 0.08 26.97 -6.99
N ASP A 478 0.21 26.07 -6.02
CA ASP A 478 -0.67 26.12 -4.84
C ASP A 478 -0.09 27.10 -3.82
N LYS A 479 -0.77 28.27 -3.70
CA LYS A 479 -0.45 29.31 -2.71
C LYS A 479 -1.02 29.00 -1.32
N ALA A 480 -1.45 27.78 -1.04
CA ALA A 480 -1.94 27.40 0.27
C ALA A 480 -0.79 27.17 1.27
N TYR A 481 -1.09 27.39 2.54
CA TYR A 481 -0.19 27.07 3.64
C TYR A 481 -0.50 25.67 4.16
N TYR A 482 0.55 24.92 4.51
CA TYR A 482 0.41 23.60 5.10
C TYR A 482 1.25 23.52 6.39
N THR A 483 0.75 22.83 7.39
CA THR A 483 1.57 22.48 8.57
C THR A 483 2.71 21.56 8.13
N LEU A 484 3.69 21.33 8.98
CA LEU A 484 4.76 20.34 8.72
C LEU A 484 4.24 18.91 8.59
N GLN A 485 3.01 18.64 9.02
CA GLN A 485 2.29 17.38 8.90
C GLN A 485 1.43 17.29 7.61
N GLY A 486 1.51 18.31 6.73
CA GLY A 486 0.77 18.32 5.46
C GLY A 486 -0.68 18.78 5.56
N VAL A 487 -1.14 19.25 6.73
CA VAL A 487 -2.52 19.76 6.90
C VAL A 487 -2.63 21.17 6.31
N LYS A 488 -3.59 21.38 5.41
CA LYS A 488 -3.86 22.70 4.81
C LYS A 488 -4.36 23.68 5.85
N VAL A 489 -3.75 24.87 5.90
CA VAL A 489 -4.06 25.93 6.83
C VAL A 489 -4.60 27.15 6.06
N LEU A 490 -5.86 27.49 6.28
CA LEU A 490 -6.51 28.62 5.58
C LEU A 490 -6.05 29.99 6.11
N ARG A 491 -5.72 30.08 7.40
CA ARG A 491 -5.22 31.29 8.05
C ARG A 491 -4.06 30.91 8.98
N PRO A 492 -2.82 30.96 8.48
CA PRO A 492 -1.67 30.60 9.29
C PRO A 492 -1.43 31.62 10.39
N THR A 493 -1.23 31.15 11.61
CA THR A 493 -0.81 31.94 12.76
C THR A 493 0.71 31.85 12.93
N LYS A 494 1.27 32.46 14.00
CA LYS A 494 2.70 32.33 14.30
C LYS A 494 3.13 30.85 14.32
N GLY A 495 4.10 30.49 13.48
CA GLY A 495 4.56 29.10 13.37
C GLY A 495 5.36 28.82 12.10
N ILE A 496 5.64 27.54 11.88
CA ILE A 496 6.37 27.05 10.70
C ILE A 496 5.40 26.33 9.78
N TYR A 497 5.42 26.70 8.49
CA TYR A 497 4.51 26.18 7.46
C TYR A 497 5.26 25.87 6.19
N ILE A 498 4.63 25.07 5.33
CA ILE A 498 5.04 24.87 3.92
C ILE A 498 4.11 25.72 3.06
N HIS A 499 4.70 26.56 2.20
CA HIS A 499 3.99 27.40 1.25
C HIS A 499 4.75 27.45 -0.06
N GLY A 500 4.08 27.10 -1.17
CA GLY A 500 4.72 27.00 -2.48
C GLY A 500 5.92 26.04 -2.51
N GLY A 501 5.84 24.91 -1.77
CA GLY A 501 6.91 23.92 -1.64
C GLY A 501 8.12 24.35 -0.79
N LYS A 502 8.06 25.52 -0.11
CA LYS A 502 9.13 26.03 0.73
C LYS A 502 8.69 26.11 2.18
N LYS A 503 9.61 25.81 3.10
CA LYS A 503 9.42 26.04 4.54
C LYS A 503 9.49 27.54 4.83
N ILE A 504 8.47 28.07 5.46
CA ILE A 504 8.39 29.47 5.87
C ILE A 504 8.12 29.58 7.36
N VAL A 505 8.56 30.68 7.96
CA VAL A 505 8.29 31.02 9.37
C VAL A 505 7.41 32.26 9.39
N ILE A 506 6.23 32.15 9.99
CA ILE A 506 5.36 33.29 10.28
C ILE A 506 5.66 33.71 11.72
N LYS A 507 6.15 34.96 11.87
CA LYS A 507 6.55 35.53 13.15
C LYS A 507 5.37 36.11 13.93
#